data_fa8505a014f65e1764187a060a21b065
#
_entry.id   fa8505a014f65e1764187a060a21b065
#
_cell.length_a   1.000
_cell.length_b   1.000
_cell.length_c   1.000
_cell.angle_alpha   90.00
_cell.angle_beta   90.00
_cell.angle_gamma   90.00
#
_symmetry.space_group_name_H-M   'P 1'
#
loop_
_entity.id
_entity.type
_entity.pdbx_description
1 polymer ?
#
loop_
_entity_poly.entity_id
_entity_poly.type
_entity_poly.pdbx_seq_one_letter_code
_entity_poly.pdbx_strand_id
1 'polypeptide(L)'
;MLLIQQSTDKLNKFDTVRVDYFDKQRYWNDFQDLVRRPTAACLEYADDAVQVLYEMTEGNPFYTKMICRPIFARACEDRNSYVSQEEVEHAAVESLESLQANSVNHFWKDGIRVDDPARRDEIETQRRKFLLGFADARRRSPKGVTRQDLSATDTLKGEPALSELIDSFISRGVLTESNDNLRLKPRYFERWLVDRGGQLLSTSSIDERAIAALRKADEKAYVRDWELVNLCRPWGLYRGNRIQAAEIRNWLSHFEGNREQRLMFQLLQGLRFYTESQIRERMTIIHRRVRSSLVHIVAGGERKRKDLLLSSFGKPSKSASSYARFYAQENEVSIQNVAEFAEIMRCISTDERLKGIIFVDDIVASGVTASECLDKLQQECGELLASRGIQVFIGSICAFSGGIDALEQKTRNLQFKVELVSCDILTEADRCFSESSGIFESNADRQRAREVALSYGKRLVKNNPLGYKGGELLVVFPDNCPNNSIPILWATGSGNFPWTPLFSRSF
;
A
#
# COMPACT_ATOMS: atom_id res chain seq x y z
N MET A 1 12.85 -26.75 30.12
CA MET A 1 12.31 -28.11 29.99
C MET A 1 13.36 -29.19 29.71
N LEU A 2 14.45 -28.95 28.97
CA LEU A 2 15.51 -29.95 28.72
C LEU A 2 16.26 -30.45 29.95
N LEU A 3 16.36 -29.67 31.03
CA LEU A 3 16.94 -30.08 32.31
C LEU A 3 16.05 -31.05 33.10
N ILE A 4 14.77 -31.12 32.80
CA ILE A 4 13.76 -31.95 33.51
C ILE A 4 13.84 -33.41 33.07
N GLN A 5 14.29 -33.70 31.86
CA GLN A 5 14.35 -35.05 31.31
C GLN A 5 15.57 -35.87 31.70
N GLN A 6 16.63 -35.26 32.27
CA GLN A 6 17.90 -35.94 32.57
C GLN A 6 18.09 -36.34 34.04
N SER A 7 17.22 -35.98 34.98
CA SER A 7 17.34 -36.38 36.38
C SER A 7 16.01 -36.40 37.10
N THR A 8 15.25 -37.45 36.86
CA THR A 8 13.94 -37.71 37.50
C THR A 8 13.97 -37.70 39.03
N ASP A 9 15.07 -38.15 39.65
CA ASP A 9 15.19 -38.23 41.12
C ASP A 9 15.44 -36.90 41.80
N LYS A 10 15.93 -35.87 41.11
CA LYS A 10 16.14 -34.53 41.67
C LYS A 10 14.93 -33.62 41.55
N LEU A 11 14.01 -33.93 40.65
CA LEU A 11 12.87 -33.07 40.28
C LEU A 11 11.62 -33.31 41.13
N ASN A 12 11.53 -34.45 41.85
CA ASN A 12 10.43 -34.73 42.79
C ASN A 12 10.44 -33.77 44.00
N LYS A 13 11.40 -32.88 44.10
CA LYS A 13 11.49 -31.83 45.14
C LYS A 13 11.01 -30.45 44.71
N PHE A 14 10.62 -30.27 43.47
CA PHE A 14 10.14 -29.01 42.94
C PHE A 14 8.68 -29.12 42.47
N ASP A 15 7.85 -28.21 42.93
CA ASP A 15 6.51 -28.05 42.40
C ASP A 15 6.56 -27.64 40.94
N THR A 16 5.85 -28.34 40.08
CA THR A 16 5.78 -27.99 38.64
C THR A 16 4.78 -26.86 38.47
N VAL A 17 5.28 -25.66 38.22
CA VAL A 17 4.45 -24.51 37.85
C VAL A 17 4.28 -24.52 36.35
N ARG A 18 3.08 -24.65 35.85
CA ARG A 18 2.74 -24.50 34.44
C ARG A 18 2.49 -23.03 34.15
N VAL A 19 3.30 -22.45 33.30
CA VAL A 19 3.07 -21.10 32.78
C VAL A 19 2.36 -21.21 31.45
N ASP A 20 1.06 -20.96 31.47
CA ASP A 20 0.23 -20.90 30.27
C ASP A 20 0.20 -19.49 29.68
N TYR A 21 -0.43 -19.33 28.52
CA TYR A 21 -0.69 -18.03 27.91
C TYR A 21 -1.69 -17.24 28.76
N PHE A 22 -1.59 -15.92 28.75
CA PHE A 22 -2.58 -15.07 29.43
C PHE A 22 -3.93 -15.21 28.74
N ASP A 23 -4.88 -15.88 29.39
CA ASP A 23 -6.25 -15.96 28.92
C ASP A 23 -6.92 -14.59 29.00
N LYS A 24 -7.53 -14.13 27.91
CA LYS A 24 -8.12 -12.78 27.80
C LYS A 24 -9.23 -12.52 28.82
N GLN A 25 -10.01 -13.54 29.16
CA GLN A 25 -11.15 -13.38 30.08
C GLN A 25 -10.67 -13.28 31.54
N ARG A 26 -9.60 -14.01 31.89
CA ARG A 26 -9.12 -14.14 33.26
C ARG A 26 -7.96 -13.21 33.59
N TYR A 27 -7.04 -12.97 32.63
CA TYR A 27 -5.75 -12.36 32.88
C TYR A 27 -5.47 -11.17 31.97
N TRP A 28 -6.52 -10.48 31.51
CA TRP A 28 -6.37 -9.32 30.63
C TRP A 28 -5.55 -8.19 31.29
N ASN A 29 -5.83 -7.90 32.56
CA ASN A 29 -5.10 -6.86 33.28
C ASN A 29 -3.63 -7.23 33.48
N ASP A 30 -3.34 -8.49 33.77
CA ASP A 30 -1.95 -8.96 33.92
C ASP A 30 -1.21 -8.91 32.58
N PHE A 31 -1.88 -9.16 31.48
CA PHE A 31 -1.30 -8.98 30.14
C PHE A 31 -1.03 -7.50 29.83
N GLN A 32 -1.96 -6.61 30.17
CA GLN A 32 -1.74 -5.17 30.03
C GLN A 32 -0.56 -4.71 30.88
N ASP A 33 -0.44 -5.20 32.11
CA ASP A 33 0.68 -4.91 33.00
C ASP A 33 2.00 -5.44 32.42
N LEU A 34 2.02 -6.64 31.83
CA LEU A 34 3.21 -7.18 31.16
C LEU A 34 3.72 -6.25 30.05
N VAL A 35 2.81 -5.60 29.31
CA VAL A 35 3.12 -4.72 28.18
C VAL A 35 3.52 -3.33 28.69
N ARG A 36 2.68 -2.70 29.53
CA ARG A 36 2.78 -1.29 29.88
C ARG A 36 3.75 -1.01 31.01
N ARG A 37 3.75 -1.83 32.07
CA ARG A 37 4.49 -1.57 33.30
C ARG A 37 6.00 -1.47 33.12
N PRO A 38 6.67 -2.30 32.30
CA PRO A 38 8.13 -2.20 32.14
C PRO A 38 8.62 -0.86 31.57
N THR A 39 7.77 -0.15 30.84
CA THR A 39 8.12 1.09 30.13
C THR A 39 7.22 2.27 30.52
N ALA A 40 6.44 2.15 31.59
CA ALA A 40 5.45 3.16 32.01
C ALA A 40 6.04 4.56 32.27
N ALA A 41 7.33 4.65 32.54
CA ALA A 41 8.01 5.93 32.75
C ALA A 41 8.32 6.68 31.43
N CYS A 42 8.26 6.02 30.26
CA CYS A 42 8.73 6.58 29.00
C CYS A 42 7.84 6.26 27.79
N LEU A 43 6.99 5.23 27.86
CA LEU A 43 6.09 4.86 26.76
C LEU A 43 4.65 4.72 27.25
N GLU A 44 3.72 5.25 26.45
CA GLU A 44 2.29 5.08 26.58
C GLU A 44 1.77 4.24 25.41
N TYR A 45 1.17 3.09 25.70
CA TYR A 45 0.57 2.22 24.70
C TYR A 45 -0.92 2.56 24.56
N ALA A 46 -1.39 2.81 23.36
CA ALA A 46 -2.81 2.90 23.04
C ALA A 46 -3.53 1.58 23.39
N ASP A 47 -4.81 1.64 23.69
CA ASP A 47 -5.59 0.44 24.04
C ASP A 47 -5.72 -0.54 22.86
N ASP A 48 -5.90 -0.02 21.65
CA ASP A 48 -5.93 -0.79 20.41
C ASP A 48 -4.55 -1.42 20.10
N ALA A 49 -3.44 -0.74 20.40
CA ALA A 49 -2.11 -1.29 20.28
C ALA A 49 -1.90 -2.51 21.17
N VAL A 50 -2.35 -2.45 22.44
CA VAL A 50 -2.29 -3.59 23.35
C VAL A 50 -3.21 -4.72 22.90
N GLN A 51 -4.38 -4.39 22.37
CA GLN A 51 -5.32 -5.35 21.82
C GLN A 51 -4.70 -6.11 20.63
N VAL A 52 -4.10 -5.41 19.67
CA VAL A 52 -3.44 -6.01 18.51
C VAL A 52 -2.25 -6.88 18.93
N LEU A 53 -1.46 -6.42 19.91
CA LEU A 53 -0.36 -7.20 20.45
C LEU A 53 -0.85 -8.52 21.08
N TYR A 54 -1.97 -8.47 21.81
CA TYR A 54 -2.61 -9.68 22.32
C TYR A 54 -3.08 -10.60 21.20
N GLU A 55 -3.77 -10.09 20.19
CA GLU A 55 -4.27 -10.86 19.06
C GLU A 55 -3.18 -11.57 18.27
N MET A 56 -2.01 -10.95 18.15
CA MET A 56 -0.85 -11.54 17.49
C MET A 56 -0.22 -12.67 18.32
N THR A 57 -0.07 -12.43 19.63
CA THR A 57 0.66 -13.33 20.54
C THR A 57 -0.23 -14.31 21.29
N GLU A 58 -1.55 -14.07 21.26
CA GLU A 58 -2.55 -14.79 22.07
C GLU A 58 -2.19 -14.86 23.56
N GLY A 59 -1.60 -13.80 24.06
CA GLY A 59 -1.15 -13.70 25.44
C GLY A 59 0.13 -14.48 25.77
N ASN A 60 0.90 -14.92 24.78
CA ASN A 60 2.18 -15.57 25.03
C ASN A 60 3.23 -14.54 25.47
N PRO A 61 3.78 -14.63 26.71
CA PRO A 61 4.73 -13.63 27.25
C PRO A 61 6.02 -13.54 26.45
N PHE A 62 6.51 -14.64 25.91
CA PHE A 62 7.76 -14.69 25.15
C PHE A 62 7.63 -13.90 23.83
N TYR A 63 6.57 -14.18 23.05
CA TYR A 63 6.35 -13.46 21.80
C TYR A 63 5.95 -12.01 22.03
N THR A 64 5.19 -11.72 23.09
CA THR A 64 4.89 -10.34 23.49
C THR A 64 6.17 -9.53 23.71
N LYS A 65 7.11 -10.06 24.50
CA LYS A 65 8.38 -9.39 24.73
C LYS A 65 9.23 -9.25 23.46
N MET A 66 9.18 -10.23 22.57
CA MET A 66 9.88 -10.16 21.28
C MET A 66 9.39 -9.00 20.41
N ILE A 67 8.08 -8.74 20.39
CA ILE A 67 7.50 -7.62 19.64
C ILE A 67 7.76 -6.29 20.38
N CYS A 68 7.65 -6.24 21.71
CA CYS A 68 7.86 -5.02 22.48
C CYS A 68 9.31 -4.50 22.40
N ARG A 69 10.28 -5.38 22.17
CA ARG A 69 11.71 -4.97 22.10
C ARG A 69 12.02 -4.00 20.96
N PRO A 70 11.68 -4.26 19.68
CA PRO A 70 11.88 -3.30 18.60
C PRO A 70 11.01 -2.04 18.77
N ILE A 71 9.81 -2.14 19.37
CA ILE A 71 9.00 -0.95 19.68
C ILE A 71 9.79 -0.01 20.58
N PHE A 72 10.34 -0.53 21.68
CA PHE A 72 11.12 0.28 22.61
C PHE A 72 12.37 0.88 21.97
N ALA A 73 13.12 0.08 21.18
CA ALA A 73 14.32 0.56 20.50
C ALA A 73 14.01 1.73 19.56
N ARG A 74 12.97 1.59 18.74
CA ARG A 74 12.54 2.62 17.79
C ARG A 74 12.00 3.86 18.50
N ALA A 75 11.19 3.69 19.54
CA ALA A 75 10.70 4.81 20.35
C ALA A 75 11.84 5.66 20.93
N CYS A 76 12.95 5.02 21.33
CA CYS A 76 14.15 5.73 21.78
C CYS A 76 14.85 6.48 20.63
N GLU A 77 14.93 5.89 19.43
CA GLU A 77 15.56 6.50 18.26
C GLU A 77 14.73 7.69 17.75
N ASP A 78 13.41 7.50 17.61
CA ASP A 78 12.48 8.48 17.07
C ASP A 78 12.04 9.52 18.11
N ARG A 79 12.44 9.36 19.39
CA ARG A 79 12.00 10.16 20.54
C ARG A 79 10.47 10.22 20.66
N ASN A 80 9.80 9.13 20.31
CA ASN A 80 8.37 8.98 20.42
C ASN A 80 8.00 8.31 21.75
N SER A 81 7.06 8.90 22.49
CA SER A 81 6.59 8.34 23.78
C SER A 81 5.25 7.62 23.67
N TYR A 82 4.64 7.58 22.48
CA TYR A 82 3.32 6.98 22.24
C TYR A 82 3.41 5.83 21.26
N VAL A 83 2.79 4.71 21.60
CA VAL A 83 2.79 3.48 20.78
C VAL A 83 1.38 3.24 20.24
N SER A 84 1.23 3.40 18.96
CA SER A 84 -0.01 3.12 18.20
C SER A 84 -0.11 1.66 17.76
N GLN A 85 -1.29 1.25 17.29
CA GLN A 85 -1.50 -0.04 16.63
C GLN A 85 -0.49 -0.27 15.49
N GLU A 86 -0.25 0.75 14.67
CA GLU A 86 0.64 0.67 13.51
C GLU A 86 2.08 0.36 13.91
N GLU A 87 2.55 0.95 15.00
CA GLU A 87 3.89 0.69 15.52
C GLU A 87 4.04 -0.74 16.03
N VAL A 88 2.98 -1.30 16.64
CA VAL A 88 2.95 -2.71 17.03
C VAL A 88 2.99 -3.64 15.81
N GLU A 89 2.19 -3.36 14.78
CA GLU A 89 2.17 -4.15 13.54
C GLU A 89 3.53 -4.14 12.84
N HIS A 90 4.16 -2.97 12.78
CA HIS A 90 5.49 -2.82 12.20
C HIS A 90 6.57 -3.57 13.01
N ALA A 91 6.57 -3.44 14.33
CA ALA A 91 7.52 -4.11 15.19
C ALA A 91 7.33 -5.64 15.19
N ALA A 92 6.09 -6.12 15.06
CA ALA A 92 5.82 -7.53 14.91
C ALA A 92 6.48 -8.09 13.64
N VAL A 93 6.40 -7.38 12.54
CA VAL A 93 7.05 -7.75 11.27
C VAL A 93 8.58 -7.77 11.42
N GLU A 94 9.16 -6.72 11.96
CA GLU A 94 10.61 -6.61 12.17
C GLU A 94 11.14 -7.73 13.08
N SER A 95 10.39 -8.05 14.15
CA SER A 95 10.78 -9.11 15.08
C SER A 95 10.76 -10.50 14.45
N LEU A 96 9.89 -10.74 13.43
CA LEU A 96 9.88 -12.00 12.66
C LEU A 96 11.19 -12.22 11.90
N GLU A 97 11.88 -11.15 11.49
CA GLU A 97 13.16 -11.26 10.78
C GLU A 97 14.27 -11.86 11.66
N SER A 98 14.22 -11.58 12.95
CA SER A 98 15.17 -12.08 13.94
C SER A 98 14.80 -13.47 14.49
N LEU A 99 13.59 -13.97 14.25
CA LEU A 99 13.09 -15.23 14.78
C LEU A 99 13.73 -16.44 14.08
N GLN A 100 14.52 -17.20 14.80
CA GLN A 100 15.18 -18.40 14.29
C GLN A 100 14.31 -19.65 14.48
N ALA A 101 14.53 -20.70 13.66
CA ALA A 101 13.84 -21.98 13.78
C ALA A 101 13.97 -22.62 15.18
N ASN A 102 15.10 -22.42 15.86
CA ASN A 102 15.30 -22.91 17.21
C ASN A 102 14.36 -22.29 18.26
N SER A 103 13.93 -21.04 18.06
CA SER A 103 13.01 -20.34 18.95
C SER A 103 11.57 -20.85 18.86
N VAL A 104 11.23 -21.56 17.77
CA VAL A 104 9.90 -22.07 17.47
C VAL A 104 9.84 -23.60 17.36
N ASN A 105 10.95 -24.30 17.63
CA ASN A 105 11.04 -25.74 17.45
C ASN A 105 10.12 -26.55 18.39
N HIS A 106 9.67 -25.96 19.49
CA HIS A 106 8.71 -26.55 20.40
C HIS A 106 7.35 -26.88 19.72
N PHE A 107 6.98 -26.19 18.64
CA PHE A 107 5.75 -26.48 17.89
C PHE A 107 5.76 -27.88 17.25
N TRP A 108 6.91 -28.41 16.90
CA TRP A 108 7.01 -29.77 16.32
C TRP A 108 7.73 -30.77 17.20
N LYS A 109 8.53 -30.32 18.19
CA LYS A 109 9.30 -31.22 19.08
C LYS A 109 8.58 -31.59 20.38
N ASP A 110 7.79 -30.67 20.93
CA ASP A 110 7.17 -30.88 22.24
C ASP A 110 6.10 -31.97 22.22
N GLY A 111 5.99 -32.69 23.35
CA GLY A 111 4.97 -33.73 23.57
C GLY A 111 5.25 -35.04 22.85
N ILE A 112 6.42 -35.27 22.27
CA ILE A 112 6.82 -36.59 21.76
C ILE A 112 7.31 -37.43 22.93
N ARG A 113 6.53 -38.44 23.29
CA ARG A 113 6.83 -39.37 24.41
C ARG A 113 7.28 -40.72 23.84
N VAL A 114 8.35 -40.75 23.07
CA VAL A 114 8.94 -41.95 22.45
C VAL A 114 10.41 -41.98 22.79
N ASP A 115 10.88 -43.12 23.35
CA ASP A 115 12.29 -43.30 23.75
C ASP A 115 13.19 -43.65 22.57
N ASP A 116 12.63 -44.28 21.53
CA ASP A 116 13.37 -44.59 20.30
C ASP A 116 13.72 -43.34 19.50
N PRO A 117 15.00 -43.00 19.28
CA PRO A 117 15.43 -41.84 18.55
C PRO A 117 14.95 -41.82 17.08
N ALA A 118 14.91 -42.98 16.40
CA ALA A 118 14.49 -43.06 15.02
C ALA A 118 13.01 -42.74 14.84
N ARG A 119 12.17 -43.27 15.74
CA ARG A 119 10.74 -43.00 15.75
C ARG A 119 10.41 -41.59 16.20
N ARG A 120 11.25 -41.00 17.05
CA ARG A 120 11.14 -39.57 17.42
C ARG A 120 11.39 -38.69 16.19
N ASP A 121 12.44 -38.95 15.43
CA ASP A 121 12.81 -38.19 14.23
C ASP A 121 11.74 -38.32 13.14
N GLU A 122 11.13 -39.51 13.01
CA GLU A 122 10.00 -39.73 12.11
C GLU A 122 8.80 -38.83 12.47
N ILE A 123 8.41 -38.80 13.74
CA ILE A 123 7.30 -37.95 14.23
C ILE A 123 7.61 -36.46 14.05
N GLU A 124 8.85 -36.05 14.35
CA GLU A 124 9.30 -34.65 14.11
C GLU A 124 9.22 -34.29 12.63
N THR A 125 9.62 -35.21 11.76
CA THR A 125 9.56 -35.02 10.31
C THR A 125 8.14 -34.91 9.79
N GLN A 126 7.24 -35.79 10.23
CA GLN A 126 5.79 -35.72 9.89
C GLN A 126 5.16 -34.39 10.34
N ARG A 127 5.48 -33.93 11.56
CA ARG A 127 4.97 -32.66 12.08
C ARG A 127 5.52 -31.45 11.31
N ARG A 128 6.81 -31.48 10.93
CA ARG A 128 7.38 -30.43 10.07
C ARG A 128 6.73 -30.42 8.69
N LYS A 129 6.51 -31.61 8.11
CA LYS A 129 5.80 -31.78 6.84
C LYS A 129 4.38 -31.19 6.90
N PHE A 130 3.65 -31.44 8.00
CA PHE A 130 2.34 -30.84 8.23
C PHE A 130 2.39 -29.30 8.28
N LEU A 131 3.34 -28.71 9.03
CA LEU A 131 3.51 -27.27 9.12
C LEU A 131 3.85 -26.64 7.76
N LEU A 132 4.67 -27.30 6.95
CA LEU A 132 4.97 -26.88 5.57
C LEU A 132 3.71 -26.87 4.71
N GLY A 133 2.93 -27.95 4.75
CA GLY A 133 1.66 -28.05 4.03
C GLY A 133 0.64 -27.00 4.49
N PHE A 134 0.61 -26.73 5.78
CA PHE A 134 -0.24 -25.66 6.32
C PHE A 134 0.19 -24.28 5.77
N ALA A 135 1.48 -23.99 5.73
CA ALA A 135 1.99 -22.74 5.15
C ALA A 135 1.60 -22.60 3.67
N ASP A 136 1.71 -23.68 2.89
CA ASP A 136 1.32 -23.69 1.48
C ASP A 136 -0.19 -23.47 1.30
N ALA A 137 -1.02 -24.16 2.11
CA ALA A 137 -2.47 -23.96 2.09
C ALA A 137 -2.85 -22.54 2.47
N ARG A 138 -2.18 -21.96 3.46
CA ARG A 138 -2.44 -20.59 3.94
C ARG A 138 -2.08 -19.53 2.90
N ARG A 139 -1.01 -19.74 2.13
CA ARG A 139 -0.66 -18.85 1.00
C ARG A 139 -1.69 -18.88 -0.13
N ARG A 140 -2.26 -20.06 -0.40
CA ARG A 140 -3.30 -20.24 -1.44
C ARG A 140 -4.67 -19.75 -0.96
N SER A 141 -4.99 -19.92 0.33
CA SER A 141 -6.26 -19.55 0.94
C SER A 141 -6.08 -18.52 2.07
N PRO A 142 -5.83 -17.22 1.74
CA PRO A 142 -5.55 -16.19 2.75
C PRO A 142 -6.71 -15.91 3.71
N LYS A 143 -7.95 -16.25 3.35
CA LYS A 143 -9.14 -16.02 4.18
C LYS A 143 -9.36 -17.09 5.25
N GLY A 144 -8.81 -18.28 5.06
CA GLY A 144 -8.94 -19.40 5.97
C GLY A 144 -8.45 -20.70 5.34
N VAL A 145 -7.94 -21.61 6.13
CA VAL A 145 -7.48 -22.94 5.67
C VAL A 145 -8.47 -23.98 6.14
N THR A 146 -9.00 -24.75 5.22
CA THR A 146 -9.88 -25.90 5.54
C THR A 146 -9.09 -27.21 5.54
N ARG A 147 -9.69 -28.27 6.08
CA ARG A 147 -9.11 -29.64 5.97
C ARG A 147 -8.93 -30.04 4.49
N GLN A 148 -9.82 -29.60 3.63
CA GLN A 148 -9.74 -29.83 2.18
C GLN A 148 -8.56 -29.09 1.53
N ASP A 149 -8.33 -27.83 1.92
CA ASP A 149 -7.16 -27.06 1.44
C ASP A 149 -5.86 -27.75 1.81
N LEU A 150 -5.75 -28.28 3.03
CA LEU A 150 -4.58 -29.05 3.48
C LEU A 150 -4.36 -30.30 2.62
N SER A 151 -5.41 -31.09 2.40
CA SER A 151 -5.33 -32.31 1.61
C SER A 151 -5.00 -32.07 0.13
N ALA A 152 -5.27 -30.88 -0.38
CA ALA A 152 -4.98 -30.45 -1.74
C ALA A 152 -3.54 -29.95 -1.94
N THR A 153 -2.78 -29.73 -0.85
CA THR A 153 -1.37 -29.31 -0.97
C THR A 153 -0.48 -30.46 -1.46
N ASP A 154 0.50 -30.17 -2.29
CA ASP A 154 1.44 -31.17 -2.81
C ASP A 154 2.20 -31.89 -1.69
N THR A 155 2.38 -31.20 -0.55
CA THR A 155 3.09 -31.72 0.62
C THR A 155 2.28 -32.78 1.36
N LEU A 156 0.94 -32.63 1.44
CA LEU A 156 0.05 -33.46 2.26
C LEU A 156 -0.89 -34.31 1.42
N LYS A 157 -0.86 -34.18 0.10
CA LYS A 157 -1.70 -34.97 -0.81
C LYS A 157 -1.41 -36.46 -0.64
N GLY A 158 -2.44 -37.22 -0.34
CA GLY A 158 -2.34 -38.65 -0.11
C GLY A 158 -1.70 -39.07 1.23
N GLU A 159 -1.52 -38.14 2.18
CA GLU A 159 -1.05 -38.44 3.53
C GLU A 159 -2.16 -39.18 4.33
N PRO A 160 -1.99 -40.49 4.62
CA PRO A 160 -3.05 -41.27 5.26
C PRO A 160 -3.32 -40.85 6.70
N ALA A 161 -2.31 -40.30 7.39
CA ALA A 161 -2.39 -39.85 8.78
C ALA A 161 -2.77 -38.36 8.93
N LEU A 162 -3.22 -37.68 7.87
CA LEU A 162 -3.49 -36.25 7.92
C LEU A 162 -4.51 -35.83 9.01
N SER A 163 -5.60 -36.61 9.15
CA SER A 163 -6.61 -36.35 10.19
C SER A 163 -6.03 -36.47 11.60
N GLU A 164 -5.25 -37.53 11.84
CA GLU A 164 -4.60 -37.75 13.14
C GLU A 164 -3.57 -36.65 13.46
N LEU A 165 -2.85 -36.17 12.45
CA LEU A 165 -1.93 -35.03 12.59
C LEU A 165 -2.67 -33.75 12.97
N ILE A 166 -3.77 -33.44 12.29
CA ILE A 166 -4.62 -32.28 12.62
C ILE A 166 -5.09 -32.38 14.06
N ASP A 167 -5.66 -33.51 14.47
CA ASP A 167 -6.19 -33.74 15.82
C ASP A 167 -5.07 -33.69 16.89
N SER A 168 -3.86 -34.16 16.54
CA SER A 168 -2.67 -34.04 17.40
C SER A 168 -2.26 -32.57 17.59
N PHE A 169 -2.30 -31.74 16.56
CA PHE A 169 -1.98 -30.32 16.69
C PHE A 169 -3.07 -29.55 17.45
N ILE A 170 -4.35 -29.94 17.30
CA ILE A 170 -5.47 -29.36 18.05
C ILE A 170 -5.35 -29.73 19.54
N SER A 171 -5.14 -31.01 19.88
CA SER A 171 -5.01 -31.47 21.27
C SER A 171 -3.83 -30.82 22.01
N ARG A 172 -2.81 -30.42 21.28
CA ARG A 172 -1.65 -29.69 21.81
C ARG A 172 -1.87 -28.17 21.92
N GLY A 173 -3.01 -27.65 21.47
CA GLY A 173 -3.32 -26.22 21.46
C GLY A 173 -2.49 -25.40 20.45
N VAL A 174 -1.83 -26.06 19.51
CA VAL A 174 -1.05 -25.41 18.43
C VAL A 174 -1.93 -25.06 17.24
N LEU A 175 -3.01 -25.81 17.05
CA LEU A 175 -4.00 -25.57 16.00
C LEU A 175 -5.38 -25.40 16.62
N THR A 176 -6.20 -24.56 16.05
CA THR A 176 -7.62 -24.43 16.39
C THR A 176 -8.46 -24.59 15.15
N GLU A 177 -9.65 -25.16 15.33
CA GLU A 177 -10.65 -25.32 14.28
C GLU A 177 -11.93 -24.56 14.69
N SER A 178 -12.41 -23.67 13.84
CA SER A 178 -13.64 -22.91 14.06
C SER A 178 -14.33 -22.67 12.72
N ASN A 179 -15.61 -23.04 12.61
CA ASN A 179 -16.40 -22.92 11.36
C ASN A 179 -15.64 -23.47 10.14
N ASP A 180 -15.14 -24.70 10.25
CA ASP A 180 -14.33 -25.40 9.24
C ASP A 180 -13.00 -24.75 8.88
N ASN A 181 -12.62 -23.66 9.55
CA ASN A 181 -11.34 -23.01 9.36
C ASN A 181 -10.33 -23.42 10.42
N LEU A 182 -9.18 -23.86 9.95
CA LEU A 182 -8.01 -24.21 10.74
C LEU A 182 -7.08 -23.00 10.86
N ARG A 183 -6.51 -22.81 12.05
CA ARG A 183 -5.64 -21.69 12.36
C ARG A 183 -4.56 -22.10 13.36
N LEU A 184 -3.32 -21.75 13.05
CA LEU A 184 -2.22 -21.95 13.99
C LEU A 184 -2.20 -20.88 15.08
N LYS A 185 -1.80 -21.30 16.27
CA LYS A 185 -1.63 -20.46 17.47
C LYS A 185 -0.17 -20.42 17.92
N PRO A 186 0.33 -19.23 18.30
CA PRO A 186 -0.29 -17.90 18.10
C PRO A 186 -0.21 -17.43 16.64
N ARG A 187 -0.97 -16.42 16.27
CA ARG A 187 -0.91 -15.81 14.92
C ARG A 187 0.49 -15.38 14.51
N TYR A 188 1.29 -14.96 15.48
CA TYR A 188 2.69 -14.60 15.28
C TYR A 188 3.51 -15.77 14.74
N PHE A 189 3.30 -17.01 15.25
CA PHE A 189 3.94 -18.20 14.71
C PHE A 189 3.40 -18.57 13.32
N GLU A 190 2.10 -18.49 13.08
CA GLU A 190 1.51 -18.71 11.76
C GLU A 190 2.15 -17.77 10.72
N ARG A 191 2.28 -16.48 11.06
CA ARG A 191 2.89 -15.48 10.20
C ARG A 191 4.36 -15.80 9.91
N TRP A 192 5.14 -16.12 10.95
CA TRP A 192 6.53 -16.55 10.76
C TRP A 192 6.63 -17.78 9.85
N LEU A 193 5.78 -18.78 10.05
CA LEU A 193 5.78 -20.02 9.27
C LEU A 193 5.48 -19.74 7.79
N VAL A 194 4.49 -18.91 7.52
CA VAL A 194 4.10 -18.51 6.15
C VAL A 194 5.19 -17.67 5.48
N ASP A 195 5.78 -16.73 6.21
CA ASP A 195 6.71 -15.76 5.63
C ASP A 195 8.14 -16.31 5.48
N ARG A 196 8.60 -17.12 6.43
CA ARG A 196 10.00 -17.60 6.50
C ARG A 196 10.19 -19.06 6.85
N GLY A 197 9.28 -19.63 7.64
CA GLY A 197 9.43 -20.95 8.23
C GLY A 197 9.53 -22.08 7.19
N GLY A 198 8.87 -21.94 6.06
CA GLY A 198 8.91 -22.89 4.97
C GLY A 198 10.33 -23.19 4.47
N GLN A 199 11.16 -22.16 4.37
CA GLN A 199 12.57 -22.31 3.94
C GLN A 199 13.44 -23.03 4.99
N LEU A 200 13.16 -22.76 6.28
CA LEU A 200 13.96 -23.28 7.39
C LEU A 200 13.61 -24.73 7.76
N LEU A 201 12.42 -25.20 7.39
CA LEU A 201 11.95 -26.56 7.68
C LEU A 201 12.27 -27.56 6.56
N SER A 202 12.68 -27.12 5.38
CA SER A 202 12.80 -27.91 4.15
C SER A 202 14.21 -28.51 3.91
N THR A 203 14.97 -28.86 4.93
CA THR A 203 16.30 -29.45 4.74
C THR A 203 16.29 -30.97 4.96
N SER A 204 16.00 -31.77 3.92
CA SER A 204 16.63 -33.07 3.57
C SER A 204 15.89 -33.88 2.49
N SER A 205 16.65 -34.27 1.47
CA SER A 205 16.60 -35.41 0.50
C SER A 205 16.28 -35.07 -0.98
N ILE A 206 16.76 -35.94 -1.89
CA ILE A 206 17.14 -35.64 -3.31
C ILE A 206 15.93 -35.48 -4.27
N ASP A 207 14.81 -36.15 -4.05
CA ASP A 207 13.58 -35.96 -4.84
C ASP A 207 12.82 -34.66 -4.49
N GLU A 208 13.12 -34.09 -3.35
CA GLU A 208 12.63 -32.78 -2.91
C GLU A 208 13.30 -31.62 -3.64
N ARG A 209 14.40 -31.82 -4.38
CA ARG A 209 15.12 -30.71 -5.04
C ARG A 209 14.31 -30.04 -6.16
N ALA A 210 13.59 -30.80 -6.97
CA ALA A 210 12.75 -30.25 -8.03
C ALA A 210 11.48 -29.61 -7.45
N ILE A 211 10.85 -30.27 -6.47
CA ILE A 211 9.71 -29.74 -5.74
C ILE A 211 10.13 -28.53 -4.88
N ALA A 212 11.28 -28.59 -4.22
CA ALA A 212 11.87 -27.49 -3.47
C ALA A 212 12.24 -26.30 -4.37
N ALA A 213 12.69 -26.54 -5.61
CA ALA A 213 12.96 -25.46 -6.57
C ALA A 213 11.69 -24.76 -7.04
N LEU A 214 10.60 -25.52 -7.30
CA LEU A 214 9.29 -24.96 -7.63
C LEU A 214 8.67 -24.20 -6.45
N ARG A 215 8.77 -24.75 -5.23
CA ARG A 215 8.34 -24.08 -3.99
C ARG A 215 9.16 -22.84 -3.71
N LYS A 216 10.47 -22.91 -3.86
CA LYS A 216 11.36 -21.75 -3.68
C LYS A 216 11.03 -20.62 -4.66
N ALA A 217 10.63 -20.96 -5.89
CA ALA A 217 10.15 -19.97 -6.86
C ALA A 217 8.81 -19.36 -6.46
N ASP A 218 7.85 -20.15 -5.95
CA ASP A 218 6.57 -19.69 -5.49
C ASP A 218 6.68 -18.91 -4.16
N GLU A 219 7.51 -19.39 -3.23
CA GLU A 219 7.84 -18.65 -1.99
C GLU A 219 8.54 -17.31 -2.28
N LYS A 220 9.42 -17.27 -3.29
CA LYS A 220 10.04 -16.02 -3.74
C LYS A 220 9.02 -15.07 -4.36
N ALA A 221 7.99 -15.60 -5.00
CA ALA A 221 6.89 -14.82 -5.57
C ALA A 221 5.89 -14.34 -4.52
N TYR A 222 5.78 -14.97 -3.35
CA TYR A 222 4.86 -14.54 -2.29
C TYR A 222 5.22 -13.14 -1.78
N VAL A 223 4.23 -12.25 -1.77
CA VAL A 223 4.39 -10.89 -1.24
C VAL A 223 4.18 -10.91 0.27
N ARG A 224 5.20 -10.60 1.02
CA ARG A 224 5.20 -10.66 2.49
C ARG A 224 4.55 -9.41 3.10
N ASP A 225 3.99 -9.54 4.29
CA ASP A 225 3.29 -8.43 4.95
C ASP A 225 4.21 -7.23 5.21
N TRP A 226 5.47 -7.46 5.58
CA TRP A 226 6.41 -6.36 5.77
C TRP A 226 6.66 -5.56 4.49
N GLU A 227 6.62 -6.21 3.31
CA GLU A 227 6.74 -5.51 2.03
C GLU A 227 5.55 -4.57 1.81
N LEU A 228 4.34 -5.00 2.20
CA LEU A 228 3.12 -4.19 2.11
C LEU A 228 3.16 -2.98 3.04
N VAL A 229 3.59 -3.18 4.28
CA VAL A 229 3.76 -2.10 5.28
C VAL A 229 4.77 -1.07 4.77
N ASN A 230 5.93 -1.52 4.26
CA ASN A 230 6.95 -0.62 3.72
C ASN A 230 6.47 0.11 2.47
N LEU A 231 5.65 -0.55 1.64
CA LEU A 231 5.11 0.04 0.42
C LEU A 231 4.19 1.23 0.72
N CYS A 232 3.22 1.07 1.63
CA CYS A 232 2.24 2.13 1.92
C CYS A 232 2.74 3.19 2.92
N ARG A 233 3.83 2.94 3.61
CA ARG A 233 4.38 3.87 4.61
C ARG A 233 4.61 5.29 4.09
N PRO A 234 5.21 5.53 2.89
CA PRO A 234 5.43 6.87 2.37
C PRO A 234 4.16 7.51 1.76
N TRP A 235 3.07 6.76 1.62
CA TRP A 235 1.85 7.29 1.04
C TRP A 235 1.14 8.22 2.04
N GLY A 236 0.56 9.28 1.54
CA GLY A 236 -0.27 10.19 2.32
C GLY A 236 -1.68 9.63 2.55
N LEU A 237 -2.54 10.48 3.10
CA LEU A 237 -3.96 10.15 3.22
C LEU A 237 -4.62 10.16 1.83
N TYR A 238 -5.42 9.16 1.53
CA TYR A 238 -6.30 9.13 0.38
C TYR A 238 -7.73 9.36 0.85
N ARG A 239 -8.32 10.49 0.49
CA ARG A 239 -9.66 10.94 0.95
C ARG A 239 -9.81 10.92 2.47
N GLY A 240 -8.78 11.39 3.16
CA GLY A 240 -8.74 11.45 4.61
C GLY A 240 -8.42 10.12 5.31
N ASN A 241 -8.28 9.01 4.57
CA ASN A 241 -7.98 7.69 5.12
C ASN A 241 -6.57 7.24 4.72
N ARG A 242 -5.89 6.56 5.62
CA ARG A 242 -4.60 5.93 5.32
C ARG A 242 -4.83 4.56 4.69
N ILE A 243 -4.17 4.29 3.58
CA ILE A 243 -4.19 2.95 2.99
C ILE A 243 -3.33 2.02 3.84
N GLN A 244 -3.92 0.95 4.34
CA GLN A 244 -3.27 -0.03 5.20
C GLN A 244 -2.73 -1.23 4.39
N ALA A 245 -1.75 -1.93 4.94
CA ALA A 245 -1.22 -3.17 4.35
C ALA A 245 -2.32 -4.22 4.09
N ALA A 246 -3.34 -4.28 4.96
CA ALA A 246 -4.47 -5.18 4.79
C ALA A 246 -5.31 -4.86 3.53
N GLU A 247 -5.48 -3.58 3.19
CA GLU A 247 -6.20 -3.16 1.97
C GLU A 247 -5.40 -3.54 0.72
N ILE A 248 -4.07 -3.37 0.75
CA ILE A 248 -3.19 -3.80 -0.34
C ILE A 248 -3.23 -5.32 -0.47
N ARG A 249 -3.21 -6.07 0.63
CA ARG A 249 -3.35 -7.53 0.64
C ARG A 249 -4.67 -7.96 -0.01
N ASN A 250 -5.77 -7.30 0.37
CA ASN A 250 -7.08 -7.57 -0.22
C ASN A 250 -7.11 -7.25 -1.72
N TRP A 251 -6.51 -6.15 -2.14
CA TRP A 251 -6.41 -5.80 -3.56
C TRP A 251 -5.56 -6.83 -4.34
N LEU A 252 -4.41 -7.24 -3.80
CA LEU A 252 -3.58 -8.29 -4.40
C LEU A 252 -4.30 -9.64 -4.50
N SER A 253 -5.21 -9.95 -3.59
CA SER A 253 -5.98 -11.21 -3.61
C SER A 253 -6.97 -11.32 -4.78
N HIS A 254 -7.18 -10.27 -5.56
CA HIS A 254 -7.94 -10.32 -6.80
C HIS A 254 -7.17 -11.00 -7.95
N PHE A 255 -5.84 -11.10 -7.85
CA PHE A 255 -4.98 -11.69 -8.88
C PHE A 255 -4.67 -13.15 -8.60
N GLU A 256 -4.55 -13.95 -9.68
CA GLU A 256 -4.35 -15.39 -9.58
C GLU A 256 -2.92 -15.75 -9.18
N GLY A 257 -2.79 -16.45 -8.04
CA GLY A 257 -1.52 -17.00 -7.55
C GLY A 257 -0.45 -15.97 -7.19
N ASN A 258 0.57 -16.43 -6.52
CA ASN A 258 1.64 -15.58 -5.97
C ASN A 258 2.41 -14.82 -7.05
N ARG A 259 2.56 -15.41 -8.24
CA ARG A 259 3.32 -14.79 -9.33
C ARG A 259 2.64 -13.53 -9.88
N GLU A 260 1.32 -13.57 -10.13
CA GLU A 260 0.60 -12.39 -10.58
C GLU A 260 0.54 -11.33 -9.48
N GLN A 261 0.31 -11.75 -8.23
CA GLN A 261 0.34 -10.86 -7.08
C GLN A 261 1.69 -10.16 -6.92
N ARG A 262 2.80 -10.87 -7.12
CA ARG A 262 4.16 -10.29 -7.09
C ARG A 262 4.37 -9.26 -8.20
N LEU A 263 3.92 -9.53 -9.41
CA LEU A 263 4.00 -8.58 -10.52
C LEU A 263 3.18 -7.31 -10.23
N MET A 264 1.98 -7.47 -9.66
CA MET A 264 1.14 -6.33 -9.29
C MET A 264 1.69 -5.57 -8.08
N PHE A 265 2.36 -6.25 -7.16
CA PHE A 265 3.09 -5.61 -6.08
C PHE A 265 4.27 -4.76 -6.62
N GLN A 266 5.08 -5.31 -7.55
CA GLN A 266 6.14 -4.54 -8.22
C GLN A 266 5.58 -3.31 -8.94
N LEU A 267 4.42 -3.44 -9.57
CA LEU A 267 3.71 -2.32 -10.18
C LEU A 267 3.37 -1.24 -9.14
N LEU A 268 2.87 -1.61 -7.95
CA LEU A 268 2.61 -0.66 -6.87
C LEU A 268 3.88 0.01 -6.33
N GLN A 269 5.05 -0.64 -6.41
CA GLN A 269 6.32 -0.01 -6.03
C GLN A 269 6.69 1.17 -6.94
N GLY A 270 6.21 1.16 -8.19
CA GLY A 270 6.33 2.28 -9.13
C GLY A 270 5.29 3.37 -8.94
N LEU A 271 4.38 3.24 -7.95
CA LEU A 271 3.31 4.22 -7.74
C LEU A 271 3.85 5.55 -7.25
N ARG A 272 3.51 6.63 -7.97
CA ARG A 272 3.79 8.00 -7.58
C ARG A 272 2.57 8.56 -6.85
N PHE A 273 2.62 8.53 -5.53
CA PHE A 273 1.60 9.12 -4.66
C PHE A 273 2.02 10.54 -4.29
N TYR A 274 1.30 11.55 -4.77
CA TYR A 274 1.51 12.93 -4.38
C TYR A 274 0.85 13.22 -3.03
N THR A 275 1.65 13.45 -2.01
CA THR A 275 1.13 13.84 -0.69
C THR A 275 0.64 15.28 -0.69
N GLU A 276 -0.21 15.64 0.27
CA GLU A 276 -0.71 17.02 0.41
C GLU A 276 0.42 18.04 0.57
N SER A 277 1.47 17.70 1.33
CA SER A 277 2.64 18.56 1.49
C SER A 277 3.39 18.78 0.17
N GLN A 278 3.54 17.74 -0.63
CA GLN A 278 4.18 17.85 -1.95
C GLN A 278 3.33 18.69 -2.92
N ILE A 279 2.01 18.59 -2.83
CA ILE A 279 1.10 19.44 -3.64
C ILE A 279 1.25 20.91 -3.24
N ARG A 280 1.30 21.23 -1.94
CA ARG A 280 1.52 22.61 -1.44
C ARG A 280 2.83 23.20 -1.95
N GLU A 281 3.89 22.42 -1.86
CA GLU A 281 5.19 22.84 -2.38
C GLU A 281 5.12 23.15 -3.88
N ARG A 282 4.50 22.28 -4.67
CA ARG A 282 4.36 22.47 -6.12
C ARG A 282 3.48 23.66 -6.48
N MET A 283 2.40 23.90 -5.73
CA MET A 283 1.58 25.11 -5.90
C MET A 283 2.40 26.38 -5.67
N THR A 284 3.27 26.37 -4.68
CA THR A 284 4.19 27.49 -4.42
C THR A 284 5.21 27.67 -5.56
N ILE A 285 5.74 26.57 -6.12
CA ILE A 285 6.67 26.62 -7.26
C ILE A 285 5.96 27.18 -8.50
N ILE A 286 4.76 26.71 -8.81
CA ILE A 286 3.94 27.22 -9.92
C ILE A 286 3.71 28.73 -9.75
N HIS A 287 3.31 29.13 -8.54
CA HIS A 287 3.05 30.56 -8.25
C HIS A 287 4.31 31.42 -8.45
N ARG A 288 5.47 30.97 -8.01
CA ARG A 288 6.74 31.70 -8.20
C ARG A 288 7.05 31.90 -9.69
N ARG A 289 6.84 30.89 -10.53
CA ARG A 289 7.04 30.98 -11.99
C ARG A 289 6.04 31.95 -12.62
N VAL A 290 4.74 31.82 -12.31
CA VAL A 290 3.70 32.76 -12.77
C VAL A 290 4.04 34.19 -12.36
N ARG A 291 4.46 34.36 -11.09
CA ARG A 291 4.86 35.70 -10.58
C ARG A 291 6.06 36.27 -11.32
N SER A 292 7.07 35.48 -11.64
CA SER A 292 8.23 35.96 -12.38
C SER A 292 7.88 36.40 -13.80
N SER A 293 6.95 35.74 -14.46
CA SER A 293 6.45 36.10 -15.79
C SER A 293 5.60 37.40 -15.78
N LEU A 294 5.00 37.74 -14.63
CA LEU A 294 4.18 38.93 -14.47
C LEU A 294 4.90 40.11 -13.79
N VAL A 295 6.18 39.99 -13.43
CA VAL A 295 6.96 40.99 -12.66
C VAL A 295 7.06 42.35 -13.35
N HIS A 296 6.99 42.43 -14.67
CA HIS A 296 7.05 43.70 -15.42
C HIS A 296 5.76 44.54 -15.29
N ILE A 297 4.75 44.09 -14.58
CA ILE A 297 3.38 44.61 -14.64
C ILE A 297 2.86 45.12 -13.27
N VAL A 298 3.50 44.78 -12.15
CA VAL A 298 2.93 45.07 -10.81
C VAL A 298 3.92 45.80 -9.90
N ALA A 299 3.72 47.11 -9.76
CA ALA A 299 4.23 47.88 -8.63
C ALA A 299 3.05 48.21 -7.68
N GLY A 300 3.03 47.62 -6.48
CA GLY A 300 2.03 47.99 -5.49
C GLY A 300 1.91 47.00 -4.30
N GLY A 301 1.99 47.51 -3.09
CA GLY A 301 2.08 46.81 -1.82
C GLY A 301 0.76 46.25 -1.28
N GLU A 302 -0.08 45.63 -2.08
CA GLU A 302 -1.30 44.96 -1.59
C GLU A 302 -0.97 43.61 -0.92
N ARG A 303 -1.58 43.35 0.22
CA ARG A 303 -1.37 42.17 1.05
C ARG A 303 -1.85 40.87 0.39
N LYS A 304 -2.77 40.95 -0.58
CA LYS A 304 -3.23 39.81 -1.39
C LYS A 304 -3.28 40.20 -2.87
N ARG A 305 -2.80 39.30 -3.71
CA ARG A 305 -2.75 39.51 -5.14
C ARG A 305 -4.16 39.54 -5.76
N LYS A 306 -4.46 40.57 -6.56
CA LYS A 306 -5.76 40.77 -7.22
C LYS A 306 -5.65 40.84 -8.74
N ASP A 307 -4.43 40.82 -9.29
CA ASP A 307 -4.13 40.89 -10.71
C ASP A 307 -4.14 39.54 -11.44
N LEU A 308 -4.33 38.44 -10.69
CA LEU A 308 -4.39 37.08 -11.19
C LEU A 308 -5.78 36.46 -10.96
N LEU A 309 -6.43 36.05 -12.04
CA LEU A 309 -7.66 35.26 -12.01
C LEU A 309 -7.32 33.77 -12.00
N LEU A 310 -7.95 33.00 -11.13
CA LEU A 310 -7.79 31.56 -11.01
C LEU A 310 -9.02 30.84 -11.53
N SER A 311 -8.80 29.80 -12.33
CA SER A 311 -9.86 28.94 -12.83
C SER A 311 -9.40 27.50 -12.93
N SER A 312 -10.31 26.63 -13.31
CA SER A 312 -10.07 25.20 -13.58
C SER A 312 -10.46 24.85 -14.99
N PHE A 313 -9.93 23.72 -15.50
CA PHE A 313 -10.29 23.23 -16.83
C PHE A 313 -11.69 22.63 -16.84
N GLY A 314 -12.47 22.93 -17.87
CA GLY A 314 -13.68 22.20 -18.22
C GLY A 314 -14.89 22.41 -17.34
N LYS A 315 -15.79 21.41 -17.33
CA LYS A 315 -16.99 21.44 -16.49
C LYS A 315 -16.60 21.43 -15.01
N PRO A 316 -17.34 22.11 -14.12
CA PRO A 316 -17.06 22.11 -12.70
C PRO A 316 -17.15 20.69 -12.14
N SER A 317 -16.05 19.95 -12.22
CA SER A 317 -15.86 18.74 -11.44
C SER A 317 -15.39 19.15 -10.05
N LYS A 318 -15.85 18.46 -9.00
CA LYS A 318 -15.51 18.80 -7.62
C LYS A 318 -14.00 18.88 -7.37
N SER A 319 -13.17 18.14 -8.09
CA SER A 319 -11.72 18.14 -7.96
C SER A 319 -11.04 19.38 -8.58
N ALA A 320 -11.41 19.76 -9.81
CA ALA A 320 -10.74 20.86 -10.50
C ALA A 320 -10.96 22.23 -9.80
N SER A 321 -12.16 22.49 -9.28
CA SER A 321 -12.42 23.70 -8.49
C SER A 321 -11.70 23.69 -7.13
N SER A 322 -11.38 22.54 -6.58
CA SER A 322 -10.61 22.41 -5.34
C SER A 322 -9.15 22.82 -5.50
N TYR A 323 -8.50 22.47 -6.61
CA TYR A 323 -7.10 22.86 -6.86
C TYR A 323 -6.93 24.37 -7.07
N ALA A 324 -7.87 25.04 -7.74
CA ALA A 324 -7.83 26.50 -7.86
C ALA A 324 -7.99 27.20 -6.50
N ARG A 325 -8.90 26.74 -5.66
CA ARG A 325 -9.07 27.26 -4.27
C ARG A 325 -7.85 26.97 -3.41
N PHE A 326 -7.32 25.76 -3.51
CA PHE A 326 -6.12 25.35 -2.78
C PHE A 326 -4.91 26.20 -3.17
N TYR A 327 -4.73 26.45 -4.47
CA TYR A 327 -3.70 27.37 -4.98
C TYR A 327 -3.87 28.79 -4.41
N ALA A 328 -5.10 29.30 -4.38
CA ALA A 328 -5.38 30.62 -3.83
C ALA A 328 -5.02 30.72 -2.34
N GLN A 329 -5.37 29.71 -1.55
CA GLN A 329 -5.07 29.66 -0.12
C GLN A 329 -3.57 29.60 0.15
N GLU A 330 -2.85 28.72 -0.56
CA GLU A 330 -1.43 28.50 -0.37
C GLU A 330 -0.57 29.71 -0.76
N ASN A 331 -1.01 30.49 -1.75
CA ASN A 331 -0.22 31.56 -2.33
C ASN A 331 -0.75 32.96 -2.03
N GLU A 332 -1.62 33.10 -1.02
CA GLU A 332 -2.21 34.38 -0.60
C GLU A 332 -2.91 35.18 -1.74
N VAL A 333 -3.47 34.45 -2.73
CA VAL A 333 -4.31 35.06 -3.75
C VAL A 333 -5.71 35.27 -3.19
N SER A 334 -6.38 36.35 -3.59
CA SER A 334 -7.76 36.58 -3.12
C SER A 334 -8.69 35.47 -3.59
N ILE A 335 -9.47 34.90 -2.69
CA ILE A 335 -10.47 33.86 -3.03
C ILE A 335 -11.56 34.43 -3.97
N GLN A 336 -11.76 35.73 -3.98
CA GLN A 336 -12.68 36.41 -4.90
C GLN A 336 -12.21 36.39 -6.33
N ASN A 337 -10.92 36.07 -6.56
CA ASN A 337 -10.32 35.89 -7.88
C ASN A 337 -10.38 34.43 -8.36
N VAL A 338 -11.06 33.55 -7.65
CA VAL A 338 -11.37 32.21 -8.13
C VAL A 338 -12.71 32.23 -8.83
N ALA A 339 -12.72 32.01 -10.13
CA ALA A 339 -13.90 32.09 -10.98
C ALA A 339 -14.13 30.78 -11.75
N GLU A 340 -15.38 30.45 -11.98
CA GLU A 340 -15.72 29.39 -12.95
C GLU A 340 -15.43 29.84 -14.38
N PHE A 341 -15.22 28.89 -15.28
CA PHE A 341 -14.89 29.20 -16.66
C PHE A 341 -15.91 30.16 -17.31
N ALA A 342 -17.21 29.95 -17.08
CA ALA A 342 -18.30 30.79 -17.60
C ALA A 342 -18.26 32.26 -17.11
N GLU A 343 -17.56 32.53 -16.03
CA GLU A 343 -17.45 33.87 -15.46
C GLU A 343 -16.20 34.64 -15.94
N ILE A 344 -15.26 33.98 -16.62
CA ILE A 344 -13.98 34.55 -17.04
C ILE A 344 -14.20 35.81 -17.86
N MET A 345 -15.07 35.74 -18.89
CA MET A 345 -15.35 36.87 -19.77
C MET A 345 -15.84 38.10 -18.98
N ARG A 346 -16.78 37.88 -18.04
CA ARG A 346 -17.28 38.96 -17.16
C ARG A 346 -16.16 39.53 -16.30
N CYS A 347 -15.36 38.68 -15.66
CA CYS A 347 -14.27 39.13 -14.80
C CYS A 347 -13.24 39.95 -15.58
N ILE A 348 -12.84 39.52 -16.78
CA ILE A 348 -11.90 40.28 -17.63
C ILE A 348 -12.50 41.62 -18.05
N SER A 349 -13.79 41.67 -18.36
CA SER A 349 -14.44 42.89 -18.82
C SER A 349 -14.62 43.96 -17.70
N THR A 350 -14.79 43.50 -16.45
CA THR A 350 -15.11 44.38 -15.30
C THR A 350 -13.93 44.77 -14.43
N ASP A 351 -12.85 43.97 -14.40
CA ASP A 351 -11.69 44.22 -13.55
C ASP A 351 -10.45 44.56 -14.39
N GLU A 352 -10.12 45.81 -14.51
CA GLU A 352 -8.97 46.33 -15.26
C GLU A 352 -7.62 45.92 -14.64
N ARG A 353 -7.60 45.53 -13.37
CA ARG A 353 -6.36 45.12 -12.68
C ARG A 353 -5.87 43.77 -13.13
N LEU A 354 -6.74 42.93 -13.72
CA LEU A 354 -6.34 41.60 -14.17
C LEU A 354 -5.27 41.65 -15.26
N LYS A 355 -4.17 40.94 -15.04
CA LYS A 355 -3.01 40.81 -15.92
C LYS A 355 -2.74 39.37 -16.30
N GLY A 356 -3.26 38.41 -15.53
CA GLY A 356 -3.08 36.98 -15.79
C GLY A 356 -4.29 36.16 -15.44
N ILE A 357 -4.43 35.04 -16.11
CA ILE A 357 -5.38 33.98 -15.79
C ILE A 357 -4.57 32.69 -15.63
N ILE A 358 -4.77 31.98 -14.53
CA ILE A 358 -4.17 30.65 -14.36
C ILE A 358 -5.25 29.58 -14.24
N PHE A 359 -5.15 28.57 -15.07
CA PHE A 359 -5.86 27.31 -14.94
C PHE A 359 -5.00 26.33 -14.16
N VAL A 360 -5.52 25.81 -13.04
CA VAL A 360 -4.77 24.89 -12.16
C VAL A 360 -5.42 23.53 -12.16
N ASP A 361 -4.61 22.48 -12.35
CA ASP A 361 -5.07 21.09 -12.33
C ASP A 361 -4.03 20.18 -11.67
N ASP A 362 -4.43 18.93 -11.37
CA ASP A 362 -3.54 17.91 -10.82
C ASP A 362 -2.56 17.41 -11.89
N ILE A 363 -3.05 17.04 -13.08
CA ILE A 363 -2.23 16.48 -14.15
C ILE A 363 -2.66 16.95 -15.55
N VAL A 364 -1.68 17.31 -16.34
CA VAL A 364 -1.84 17.47 -17.81
C VAL A 364 -1.26 16.21 -18.47
N ALA A 365 -2.11 15.22 -18.75
CA ALA A 365 -1.62 13.97 -19.33
C ALA A 365 -1.64 13.97 -20.86
N SER A 366 -2.83 13.99 -21.51
CA SER A 366 -2.94 14.03 -22.98
C SER A 366 -3.08 15.44 -23.56
N GLY A 367 -3.24 16.44 -22.71
CA GLY A 367 -3.47 17.83 -23.11
C GLY A 367 -4.84 18.14 -23.71
N VAL A 368 -5.73 17.15 -23.87
CA VAL A 368 -7.04 17.32 -24.55
C VAL A 368 -7.94 18.30 -23.81
N THR A 369 -8.13 18.11 -22.50
CA THR A 369 -9.00 18.98 -21.71
C THR A 369 -8.51 20.42 -21.69
N ALA A 370 -7.21 20.61 -21.56
CA ALA A 370 -6.60 21.94 -21.62
C ALA A 370 -6.71 22.56 -23.02
N SER A 371 -6.53 21.76 -24.11
CA SER A 371 -6.72 22.22 -25.49
C SER A 371 -8.15 22.68 -25.75
N GLU A 372 -9.16 21.89 -25.34
CA GLU A 372 -10.56 22.25 -25.45
C GLU A 372 -10.90 23.55 -24.67
N CYS A 373 -10.31 23.69 -23.50
CA CYS A 373 -10.44 24.91 -22.70
C CYS A 373 -9.85 26.13 -23.42
N LEU A 374 -8.67 26.01 -24.01
CA LEU A 374 -8.02 27.07 -24.79
C LEU A 374 -8.82 27.45 -26.04
N ASP A 375 -9.42 26.47 -26.73
CA ASP A 375 -10.29 26.73 -27.86
C ASP A 375 -11.51 27.58 -27.50
N LYS A 376 -12.17 27.20 -26.42
CA LYS A 376 -13.31 27.98 -25.89
C LYS A 376 -12.88 29.39 -25.47
N LEU A 377 -11.75 29.50 -24.78
CA LEU A 377 -11.22 30.79 -24.34
C LEU A 377 -10.88 31.69 -25.53
N GLN A 378 -10.32 31.10 -26.61
CA GLN A 378 -10.07 31.81 -27.88
C GLN A 378 -11.37 32.30 -28.51
N GLN A 379 -12.42 31.45 -28.56
CA GLN A 379 -13.71 31.81 -29.16
C GLN A 379 -14.46 32.89 -28.35
N GLU A 380 -14.47 32.76 -27.02
CA GLU A 380 -15.27 33.62 -26.14
C GLU A 380 -14.60 34.96 -25.83
N CYS A 381 -13.27 35.01 -25.65
CA CYS A 381 -12.57 36.20 -25.17
C CYS A 381 -11.16 36.38 -25.72
N GLY A 382 -10.79 35.70 -26.81
CA GLY A 382 -9.45 35.77 -27.39
C GLY A 382 -8.98 37.19 -27.75
N GLU A 383 -9.82 37.98 -28.47
CA GLU A 383 -9.55 39.37 -28.81
C GLU A 383 -9.37 40.28 -27.58
N LEU A 384 -10.22 40.07 -26.55
CA LEU A 384 -10.15 40.87 -25.32
C LEU A 384 -8.87 40.55 -24.54
N LEU A 385 -8.47 39.26 -24.46
CA LEU A 385 -7.22 38.85 -23.82
C LEU A 385 -6.01 39.46 -24.56
N ALA A 386 -6.01 39.40 -25.87
CA ALA A 386 -4.92 39.96 -26.69
C ALA A 386 -4.84 41.48 -26.56
N SER A 387 -5.94 42.21 -26.71
CA SER A 387 -5.98 43.69 -26.63
C SER A 387 -5.59 44.21 -25.24
N ARG A 388 -5.91 43.49 -24.18
CA ARG A 388 -5.54 43.84 -22.80
C ARG A 388 -4.17 43.32 -22.36
N GLY A 389 -3.50 42.52 -23.18
CA GLY A 389 -2.24 41.90 -22.85
C GLY A 389 -2.31 40.93 -21.66
N ILE A 390 -3.48 40.29 -21.45
CA ILE A 390 -3.66 39.34 -20.37
C ILE A 390 -3.00 38.02 -20.76
N GLN A 391 -2.06 37.56 -19.93
CA GLN A 391 -1.35 36.30 -20.13
C GLN A 391 -2.12 35.12 -19.49
N VAL A 392 -2.20 34.01 -20.19
CA VAL A 392 -2.83 32.79 -19.70
C VAL A 392 -1.74 31.82 -19.25
N PHE A 393 -1.95 31.18 -18.10
CA PHE A 393 -1.08 30.16 -17.55
C PHE A 393 -1.83 28.85 -17.40
N ILE A 394 -1.16 27.75 -17.71
CA ILE A 394 -1.63 26.40 -17.41
C ILE A 394 -0.70 25.83 -16.35
N GLY A 395 -1.18 25.76 -15.11
CA GLY A 395 -0.42 25.24 -13.96
C GLY A 395 -0.84 23.79 -13.66
N SER A 396 0.11 22.88 -13.53
CA SER A 396 -0.17 21.50 -13.09
C SER A 396 0.90 20.96 -12.16
N ILE A 397 0.49 20.05 -11.26
CA ILE A 397 1.41 19.36 -10.35
C ILE A 397 2.38 18.53 -11.19
N CYS A 398 1.85 17.74 -12.13
CA CYS A 398 2.67 17.03 -13.11
C CYS A 398 2.07 17.12 -14.51
N ALA A 399 2.90 16.87 -15.53
CA ALA A 399 2.46 16.79 -16.90
C ALA A 399 3.22 15.72 -17.68
N PHE A 400 2.55 15.04 -18.59
CA PHE A 400 3.19 14.12 -19.51
C PHE A 400 3.77 14.88 -20.69
N SER A 401 5.01 14.57 -21.08
CA SER A 401 5.74 15.29 -22.13
C SER A 401 4.94 15.41 -23.44
N GLY A 402 4.33 14.33 -23.91
CA GLY A 402 3.49 14.37 -25.11
C GLY A 402 2.26 15.27 -24.99
N GLY A 403 1.71 15.46 -23.78
CA GLY A 403 0.65 16.42 -23.53
C GLY A 403 1.14 17.87 -23.56
N ILE A 404 2.35 18.10 -23.07
CA ILE A 404 3.03 19.41 -23.17
C ILE A 404 3.25 19.77 -24.64
N ASP A 405 3.87 18.87 -25.41
CA ASP A 405 4.14 19.07 -26.83
C ASP A 405 2.86 19.41 -27.62
N ALA A 406 1.76 18.67 -27.34
CA ALA A 406 0.48 18.93 -27.98
C ALA A 406 -0.07 20.33 -27.63
N LEU A 407 0.05 20.75 -26.37
CA LEU A 407 -0.36 22.08 -25.93
C LEU A 407 0.54 23.18 -26.50
N GLU A 408 1.85 23.00 -26.54
CA GLU A 408 2.77 23.97 -27.15
C GLU A 408 2.48 24.20 -28.65
N GLN A 409 2.18 23.14 -29.38
CA GLN A 409 1.73 23.27 -30.78
C GLN A 409 0.42 24.05 -30.87
N LYS A 410 -0.53 23.77 -29.97
CA LYS A 410 -1.83 24.44 -29.91
C LYS A 410 -1.67 25.94 -29.61
N THR A 411 -0.82 26.30 -28.66
CA THR A 411 -0.62 27.71 -28.22
C THR A 411 -0.06 28.64 -29.32
N ARG A 412 0.63 28.08 -30.31
CA ARG A 412 1.19 28.86 -31.44
C ARG A 412 0.13 29.54 -32.32
N ASN A 413 -1.10 29.01 -32.30
CA ASN A 413 -2.20 29.50 -33.12
C ASN A 413 -3.19 30.37 -32.33
N LEU A 414 -2.91 30.69 -31.07
CA LEU A 414 -3.78 31.55 -30.26
C LEU A 414 -3.40 33.03 -30.39
N GLN A 415 -4.38 33.90 -30.23
CA GLN A 415 -4.23 35.36 -30.28
C GLN A 415 -3.59 35.94 -29.01
N PHE A 416 -3.59 35.17 -27.91
CA PHE A 416 -3.06 35.56 -26.62
C PHE A 416 -1.91 34.66 -26.19
N LYS A 417 -1.05 35.17 -25.32
CA LYS A 417 0.10 34.42 -24.81
C LYS A 417 -0.31 33.38 -23.80
N VAL A 418 0.14 32.12 -23.97
CA VAL A 418 -0.04 31.01 -23.02
C VAL A 418 1.32 30.51 -22.56
N GLU A 419 1.44 30.26 -21.26
CA GLU A 419 2.62 29.66 -20.64
C GLU A 419 2.23 28.40 -19.88
N LEU A 420 2.96 27.30 -20.15
CA LEU A 420 2.78 26.03 -19.46
C LEU A 420 3.73 25.97 -18.26
N VAL A 421 3.19 25.72 -17.07
CA VAL A 421 3.94 25.70 -15.81
C VAL A 421 3.66 24.39 -15.08
N SER A 422 4.41 23.35 -15.41
CA SER A 422 4.33 22.06 -14.72
C SER A 422 5.54 21.83 -13.84
N CYS A 423 5.36 21.20 -12.69
CA CYS A 423 6.47 20.94 -11.77
C CYS A 423 7.20 19.66 -12.15
N ASP A 424 6.50 18.56 -12.26
CA ASP A 424 7.07 17.27 -12.59
C ASP A 424 6.71 16.90 -14.04
N ILE A 425 7.73 16.59 -14.83
CA ILE A 425 7.53 16.16 -16.22
C ILE A 425 7.62 14.63 -16.26
N LEU A 426 6.51 14.01 -16.61
CA LEU A 426 6.40 12.57 -16.86
C LEU A 426 6.76 12.29 -18.32
N THR A 427 7.50 11.20 -18.53
CA THR A 427 7.99 10.77 -19.84
C THR A 427 7.53 9.36 -20.17
N GLU A 428 7.94 8.79 -21.30
CA GLU A 428 7.70 7.39 -21.62
C GLU A 428 8.25 6.42 -20.56
N ALA A 429 9.29 6.79 -19.81
CA ALA A 429 9.82 5.99 -18.71
C ALA A 429 8.87 5.90 -17.51
N ASP A 430 7.94 6.84 -17.37
CA ASP A 430 6.93 6.87 -16.31
C ASP A 430 5.67 6.04 -16.67
N ARG A 431 5.55 5.54 -17.90
CA ARG A 431 4.54 4.55 -18.27
C ARG A 431 4.96 3.19 -17.74
N CYS A 432 4.13 2.59 -16.91
CA CYS A 432 4.51 1.39 -16.15
C CYS A 432 4.90 0.17 -17.01
N PHE A 433 4.41 0.08 -18.24
CA PHE A 433 4.72 -1.01 -19.15
C PHE A 433 5.60 -0.60 -20.34
N SER A 434 6.16 0.61 -20.33
CA SER A 434 7.12 1.05 -21.34
C SER A 434 8.44 0.26 -21.25
N GLU A 435 9.16 0.17 -22.37
CA GLU A 435 10.50 -0.43 -22.42
C GLU A 435 11.54 0.32 -21.60
N SER A 436 11.35 1.61 -21.45
CA SER A 436 12.18 2.47 -20.62
C SER A 436 11.77 2.49 -19.13
N SER A 437 10.69 1.80 -18.76
CA SER A 437 10.26 1.73 -17.36
C SER A 437 11.21 0.87 -16.53
N GLY A 438 11.65 1.38 -15.38
CA GLY A 438 12.50 0.67 -14.43
C GLY A 438 11.75 -0.20 -13.41
N ILE A 439 10.42 -0.40 -13.55
CA ILE A 439 9.59 -1.11 -12.56
C ILE A 439 9.89 -2.62 -12.56
N PHE A 440 10.08 -3.21 -13.73
CA PHE A 440 10.33 -4.65 -13.89
C PHE A 440 11.77 -4.92 -14.30
N GLU A 441 12.39 -5.91 -13.66
CA GLU A 441 13.78 -6.32 -13.96
C GLU A 441 13.92 -6.99 -15.33
N SER A 442 12.86 -7.68 -15.79
CA SER A 442 12.87 -8.39 -17.06
C SER A 442 11.75 -7.95 -18.00
N ASN A 443 12.03 -8.04 -19.31
CA ASN A 443 11.02 -7.80 -20.34
C ASN A 443 9.85 -8.80 -20.25
N ALA A 444 10.14 -10.05 -19.89
CA ALA A 444 9.13 -11.09 -19.72
C ALA A 444 8.15 -10.75 -18.57
N ASP A 445 8.66 -10.29 -17.43
CA ASP A 445 7.82 -9.89 -16.30
C ASP A 445 7.02 -8.64 -16.63
N ARG A 446 7.61 -7.65 -17.33
CA ARG A 446 6.90 -6.47 -17.82
C ARG A 446 5.73 -6.83 -18.75
N GLN A 447 5.98 -7.68 -19.75
CA GLN A 447 4.95 -8.14 -20.68
C GLN A 447 3.85 -8.92 -19.94
N ARG A 448 4.22 -9.83 -19.05
CA ARG A 448 3.26 -10.58 -18.25
C ARG A 448 2.43 -9.69 -17.34
N ALA A 449 3.05 -8.73 -16.68
CA ALA A 449 2.34 -7.74 -15.85
C ALA A 449 1.35 -6.90 -16.67
N ARG A 450 1.74 -6.51 -17.89
CA ARG A 450 0.85 -5.79 -18.82
C ARG A 450 -0.34 -6.64 -19.26
N GLU A 451 -0.13 -7.93 -19.59
CA GLU A 451 -1.21 -8.86 -19.93
C GLU A 451 -2.19 -9.03 -18.77
N VAL A 452 -1.70 -9.21 -17.55
CA VAL A 452 -2.50 -9.30 -16.33
C VAL A 452 -3.32 -8.02 -16.16
N ALA A 453 -2.67 -6.86 -16.13
CA ALA A 453 -3.36 -5.58 -15.97
C ALA A 453 -4.41 -5.33 -17.08
N LEU A 454 -4.11 -5.70 -18.32
CA LEU A 454 -5.02 -5.59 -19.46
C LEU A 454 -6.24 -6.53 -19.31
N SER A 455 -6.02 -7.77 -18.91
CA SER A 455 -7.08 -8.77 -18.72
C SER A 455 -8.11 -8.31 -17.68
N TYR A 456 -7.65 -7.88 -16.51
CA TYR A 456 -8.52 -7.36 -15.45
C TYR A 456 -9.10 -5.99 -15.82
N GLY A 457 -8.31 -5.11 -16.44
CA GLY A 457 -8.77 -3.80 -16.91
C GLY A 457 -9.91 -3.86 -17.91
N LYS A 458 -9.91 -4.82 -18.85
CA LYS A 458 -11.01 -5.05 -19.81
C LYS A 458 -12.32 -5.46 -19.13
N ARG A 459 -12.24 -6.12 -17.97
CA ARG A 459 -13.43 -6.51 -17.18
C ARG A 459 -13.99 -5.34 -16.37
N LEU A 460 -13.14 -4.37 -16.02
CA LEU A 460 -13.50 -3.21 -15.20
C LEU A 460 -14.01 -2.03 -16.03
N VAL A 461 -13.41 -1.77 -17.19
CA VAL A 461 -13.78 -0.65 -18.05
C VAL A 461 -13.89 -1.08 -19.51
N LYS A 462 -14.95 -0.60 -20.21
CA LYS A 462 -15.16 -0.95 -21.62
C LYS A 462 -14.06 -0.40 -22.53
N ASN A 463 -13.65 0.84 -22.26
CA ASN A 463 -12.67 1.54 -23.08
C ASN A 463 -11.45 1.91 -22.23
N ASN A 464 -10.28 1.92 -22.84
CA ASN A 464 -9.03 2.33 -22.18
C ASN A 464 -8.63 1.45 -20.97
N PRO A 465 -8.54 0.11 -21.11
CA PRO A 465 -8.27 -0.82 -20.01
C PRO A 465 -6.88 -0.66 -19.36
N LEU A 466 -5.98 0.13 -19.95
CA LEU A 466 -4.68 0.50 -19.41
C LEU A 466 -4.56 2.01 -19.14
N GLY A 467 -5.67 2.69 -18.92
CA GLY A 467 -5.74 4.12 -18.69
C GLY A 467 -6.13 4.91 -19.95
N TYR A 468 -6.70 6.09 -19.75
CA TYR A 468 -7.20 6.94 -20.84
C TYR A 468 -6.12 7.20 -21.89
N LYS A 469 -6.46 6.97 -23.16
CA LYS A 469 -5.54 7.04 -24.30
C LYS A 469 -4.26 6.19 -24.14
N GLY A 470 -4.36 5.06 -23.44
CA GLY A 470 -3.20 4.21 -23.16
C GLY A 470 -2.17 4.89 -22.28
N GLY A 471 -2.61 5.65 -21.27
CA GLY A 471 -1.73 6.42 -20.40
C GLY A 471 -0.73 5.56 -19.63
N GLU A 472 -1.17 4.36 -19.19
CA GLU A 472 -0.34 3.40 -18.45
C GLU A 472 0.41 4.04 -17.26
N LEU A 473 -0.19 5.07 -16.63
CA LEU A 473 0.42 5.78 -15.52
C LEU A 473 0.10 5.11 -14.17
N LEU A 474 0.96 5.37 -13.20
CA LEU A 474 0.81 5.00 -11.80
C LEU A 474 0.87 6.27 -10.94
N VAL A 475 -0.10 7.15 -11.11
CA VAL A 475 -0.16 8.45 -10.42
C VAL A 475 -1.42 8.50 -9.56
N VAL A 476 -1.27 8.94 -8.31
CA VAL A 476 -2.35 9.12 -7.35
C VAL A 476 -2.18 10.43 -6.60
N PHE A 477 -3.29 11.15 -6.41
CA PHE A 477 -3.39 12.35 -5.59
C PHE A 477 -4.24 12.08 -4.35
N PRO A 478 -4.22 12.91 -3.30
CA PRO A 478 -4.93 12.65 -2.05
C PRO A 478 -6.44 12.49 -2.19
N ASP A 479 -7.03 13.10 -3.18
CA ASP A 479 -8.48 13.13 -3.44
C ASP A 479 -8.89 12.39 -4.72
N ASN A 480 -7.92 12.06 -5.58
CA ASN A 480 -8.22 11.54 -6.91
C ASN A 480 -7.13 10.58 -7.44
N CYS A 481 -7.57 9.56 -8.17
CA CYS A 481 -6.71 8.77 -9.04
C CYS A 481 -7.07 9.11 -10.50
N PRO A 482 -6.17 9.76 -11.28
CA PRO A 482 -6.46 10.16 -12.65
C PRO A 482 -6.86 8.99 -13.55
N ASN A 483 -7.72 9.23 -14.55
CA ASN A 483 -8.13 8.19 -15.49
C ASN A 483 -7.01 7.74 -16.46
N ASN A 484 -5.91 8.48 -16.52
CA ASN A 484 -4.68 8.08 -17.24
C ASN A 484 -3.90 7.02 -16.48
N SER A 485 -4.11 6.88 -15.17
CA SER A 485 -3.63 5.74 -14.39
C SER A 485 -4.42 4.47 -14.71
N ILE A 486 -3.77 3.32 -14.57
CA ILE A 486 -4.36 2.03 -14.95
C ILE A 486 -5.63 1.73 -14.14
N PRO A 487 -6.73 1.24 -14.79
CA PRO A 487 -8.03 1.07 -14.15
C PRO A 487 -8.06 0.10 -12.97
N ILE A 488 -7.21 -0.89 -12.93
CA ILE A 488 -7.13 -1.83 -11.80
C ILE A 488 -6.88 -1.14 -10.45
N LEU A 489 -6.34 0.09 -10.45
CA LEU A 489 -6.11 0.87 -9.23
C LEU A 489 -7.37 1.57 -8.74
N TRP A 490 -8.27 2.04 -9.65
CA TRP A 490 -9.33 2.98 -9.30
C TRP A 490 -10.75 2.58 -9.72
N ALA A 491 -10.90 1.64 -10.67
CA ALA A 491 -12.23 1.25 -11.15
C ALA A 491 -12.90 0.28 -10.17
N THR A 492 -14.19 0.49 -9.91
CA THR A 492 -15.00 -0.40 -9.09
C THR A 492 -15.60 -1.50 -9.94
N GLY A 493 -15.61 -2.73 -9.44
CA GLY A 493 -16.23 -3.86 -10.11
C GLY A 493 -17.76 -3.82 -10.11
N SER A 494 -18.37 -4.71 -10.85
CA SER A 494 -19.83 -4.91 -10.93
C SER A 494 -20.22 -6.23 -10.28
N GLY A 495 -21.53 -6.50 -10.13
CA GLY A 495 -22.04 -7.74 -9.53
C GLY A 495 -21.50 -9.03 -10.15
N ASN A 496 -21.21 -9.04 -11.45
CA ASN A 496 -20.63 -10.19 -12.16
C ASN A 496 -19.10 -10.28 -12.04
N PHE A 497 -18.45 -9.21 -11.55
CA PHE A 497 -17.03 -9.15 -11.33
C PHE A 497 -16.74 -8.25 -10.12
N PRO A 498 -16.79 -8.81 -8.90
CA PRO A 498 -16.51 -8.05 -7.69
C PRO A 498 -15.04 -7.62 -7.69
N TRP A 499 -14.82 -6.32 -7.58
CA TRP A 499 -13.49 -5.73 -7.52
C TRP A 499 -13.50 -4.52 -6.61
N THR A 500 -12.64 -4.53 -5.61
CA THR A 500 -12.44 -3.39 -4.70
C THR A 500 -11.17 -2.66 -5.13
N PRO A 501 -11.28 -1.43 -5.64
CA PRO A 501 -10.11 -0.64 -6.02
C PRO A 501 -9.33 -0.19 -4.79
N LEU A 502 -8.01 -0.01 -4.97
CA LEU A 502 -7.15 0.54 -3.93
C LEU A 502 -7.35 2.07 -3.78
N PHE A 503 -7.61 2.76 -4.89
CA PHE A 503 -7.81 4.22 -4.97
C PHE A 503 -9.09 4.55 -5.73
N SER A 504 -10.25 4.36 -5.08
CA SER A 504 -11.55 4.58 -5.72
C SER A 504 -11.73 6.01 -6.23
N ARG A 505 -12.23 6.19 -7.46
CA ARG A 505 -12.60 7.52 -7.99
C ARG A 505 -14.00 7.93 -7.53
N SER A 506 -14.20 9.25 -7.29
CA SER A 506 -15.55 9.84 -7.25
C SER A 506 -15.98 10.16 -8.67
N PHE A 507 -17.17 9.70 -9.05
CA PHE A 507 -17.85 10.14 -10.26
C PHE A 507 -18.75 11.32 -9.97
#